data_48b897cbed0507a4b7ed5247ee77e32c
#
_entry.id   48b897cbed0507a4b7ed5247ee77e32c
#
_cell.length_a   1.000
_cell.length_b   1.000
_cell.length_c   1.000
_cell.angle_alpha   90.00
_cell.angle_beta   90.00
_cell.angle_gamma   90.00
#
_symmetry.space_group_name_H-M   'P 1'
#
loop_
_entity.id
_entity.type
_entity.pdbx_description
1 polymer ?
#
loop_
_entity_poly.entity_id
_entity_poly.type
_entity_poly.pdbx_seq_one_letter_code
_entity_poly.pdbx_strand_id
1 'polypeptide(L)'
;TWYDLKRGRARYKQAGRGGIGTVFADKGIKALVARYNGVGVASNNPADEAGYKEAGKLHTHEIVELDPKQNEMAKIGTTHLVTIMNDYDLLPTNNFRYGQHPQAPNIGAEVYRRLFDKGFDGCWIGCTVACSHGIKDFVPMTGPYKGMKVFVDGPEYETIAGCGSNLGIFDPYTVTEINFYCDTYGIDTISFGTGLAFAMECFEMGLINKTHTGGLDLSFGNRISAMEILHQMATGKGFGRTVGQGIRRMKEIFSKQYGADRKIMQDIGMEAKGLEFSEYMTKESLAQQGGYGLALKGPQHDEAWLIFLDMVHNYMPTFEQKAEALHWFPMFRTWFGLCGLCKLPWNDIVPEDNAETLEPAKIMKHVEWYARFFSTVTGRKSTPDDLITMSEAVYNFQRLFNLKMGFGRRAHDGIPYRAAGPVTVEEYESRKERYDKQLTEKHGVDIEGKSTEEKVKILRRFREEMYEKLKDAVYKRRGWTAEGIPKIETVKRLKIDFPEVLELLKASGVTE
;
A
#
# COMPACT_ATOMS: atom_id res chain seq x y z
N THR A 1 17.81 -8.26 -1.42
CA THR A 1 18.11 -9.67 -1.75
C THR A 1 18.97 -10.28 -0.65
N TRP A 2 18.68 -11.48 -0.21
CA TRP A 2 19.55 -12.22 0.72
C TRP A 2 19.89 -13.61 0.20
N TYR A 3 20.99 -14.17 0.72
CA TYR A 3 21.43 -15.52 0.40
C TYR A 3 20.93 -16.50 1.47
N ASP A 4 20.19 -17.50 1.06
CA ASP A 4 19.70 -18.58 1.92
C ASP A 4 20.78 -19.67 2.04
N LEU A 5 21.55 -19.63 3.11
CA LEU A 5 22.63 -20.58 3.35
C LEU A 5 22.14 -22.03 3.44
N LYS A 6 20.93 -22.26 3.96
CA LYS A 6 20.37 -23.61 4.11
C LYS A 6 20.01 -24.22 2.76
N ARG A 7 19.56 -23.40 1.82
CA ARG A 7 19.20 -23.83 0.46
C ARG A 7 20.34 -23.65 -0.54
N GLY A 8 21.43 -23.02 -0.14
CA GLY A 8 22.60 -22.77 -0.98
C GLY A 8 22.32 -21.87 -2.19
N ARG A 9 21.38 -20.92 -2.09
CA ARG A 9 20.97 -20.04 -3.20
C ARG A 9 20.56 -18.67 -2.74
N ALA A 10 20.60 -17.70 -3.67
CA ALA A 10 20.01 -16.40 -3.45
C ALA A 10 18.48 -16.52 -3.43
N ARG A 11 17.86 -15.83 -2.47
CA ARG A 11 16.43 -15.56 -2.46
C ARG A 11 16.23 -14.10 -2.83
N TYR A 12 15.53 -13.87 -3.91
CA TYR A 12 15.28 -12.54 -4.42
C TYR A 12 14.10 -11.90 -3.69
N LYS A 13 14.19 -11.80 -2.37
CA LYS A 13 13.20 -11.11 -1.55
C LYS A 13 13.70 -9.72 -1.19
N GLN A 14 12.87 -8.72 -1.38
CA GLN A 14 13.24 -7.32 -1.23
C GLN A 14 12.80 -6.74 0.12
N ALA A 15 13.45 -5.64 0.54
CA ALA A 15 13.20 -4.99 1.82
C ALA A 15 11.94 -4.10 1.83
N GLY A 16 11.12 -4.12 0.79
CA GLY A 16 9.91 -3.35 0.64
C GLY A 16 10.10 -2.02 -0.06
N ARG A 17 9.12 -1.14 0.08
CA ARG A 17 8.99 0.13 -0.66
C ARG A 17 9.75 1.30 -0.01
N GLY A 18 9.88 2.41 -0.73
CA GLY A 18 10.41 3.67 -0.22
C GLY A 18 11.85 3.97 -0.62
N GLY A 19 12.50 3.14 -1.47
CA GLY A 19 13.81 3.44 -2.05
C GLY A 19 15.00 3.32 -1.10
N ILE A 20 14.89 2.56 -0.01
CA ILE A 20 15.98 2.41 0.96
C ILE A 20 17.25 1.81 0.34
N GLY A 21 17.11 0.95 -0.68
CA GLY A 21 18.23 0.42 -1.44
C GLY A 21 19.00 1.51 -2.21
N THR A 22 18.32 2.56 -2.68
CA THR A 22 18.95 3.72 -3.29
C THR A 22 19.80 4.49 -2.27
N VAL A 23 19.34 4.62 -1.02
CA VAL A 23 20.13 5.24 0.07
C VAL A 23 21.39 4.45 0.34
N PHE A 24 21.33 3.11 0.33
CA PHE A 24 22.52 2.26 0.43
C PHE A 24 23.51 2.52 -0.69
N ALA A 25 23.02 2.57 -1.94
CA ALA A 25 23.85 2.84 -3.12
C ALA A 25 24.50 4.23 -3.06
N ASP A 26 23.75 5.27 -2.68
CA ASP A 26 24.25 6.65 -2.51
C ASP A 26 25.35 6.74 -1.46
N LYS A 27 25.25 5.97 -0.38
CA LYS A 27 26.28 5.86 0.66
C LYS A 27 27.43 4.91 0.32
N GLY A 28 27.46 4.32 -0.87
CA GLY A 28 28.48 3.37 -1.29
C GLY A 28 28.44 2.01 -0.57
N ILE A 29 27.33 1.70 0.13
CA ILE A 29 27.18 0.45 0.88
C ILE A 29 26.63 -0.61 -0.08
N LYS A 30 27.37 -1.69 -0.27
CA LYS A 30 26.96 -2.82 -1.13
C LYS A 30 26.22 -3.92 -0.39
N ALA A 31 26.58 -4.17 0.85
CA ALA A 31 25.97 -5.22 1.65
C ALA A 31 26.07 -4.92 3.15
N LEU A 32 25.10 -5.39 3.90
CA LEU A 32 25.16 -5.52 5.36
C LEU A 32 25.17 -7.00 5.70
N VAL A 33 26.19 -7.46 6.41
CA VAL A 33 26.30 -8.85 6.84
C VAL A 33 26.05 -8.92 8.34
N ALA A 34 25.02 -9.64 8.76
CA ALA A 34 24.77 -9.96 10.15
C ALA A 34 25.22 -11.42 10.40
N ARG A 35 26.15 -11.61 11.32
CA ARG A 35 26.57 -12.94 11.78
C ARG A 35 26.14 -13.14 13.22
N TYR A 36 25.39 -14.17 13.46
CA TYR A 36 24.92 -14.56 14.77
C TYR A 36 25.52 -15.92 15.17
N ASN A 37 26.18 -15.98 16.30
CA ASN A 37 26.92 -17.16 16.74
C ASN A 37 26.23 -17.97 17.87
N GLY A 38 25.05 -17.52 18.32
CA GLY A 38 24.32 -18.18 19.39
C GLY A 38 22.90 -18.51 18.98
N VAL A 39 22.63 -19.76 18.65
CA VAL A 39 21.26 -20.27 18.51
C VAL A 39 21.00 -21.12 19.76
N GLY A 40 20.43 -20.53 20.77
CA GLY A 40 20.02 -21.24 21.96
C GLY A 40 18.93 -20.51 22.70
N VAL A 41 18.19 -21.24 23.51
CA VAL A 41 17.14 -20.68 24.39
C VAL A 41 17.71 -19.57 25.31
N ALA A 42 18.99 -19.63 25.63
CA ALA A 42 19.69 -18.63 26.45
C ALA A 42 19.87 -17.25 25.79
N SER A 43 19.68 -17.14 24.47
CA SER A 43 19.76 -15.85 23.77
C SER A 43 18.41 -15.10 23.70
N ASN A 44 17.33 -15.81 23.93
CA ASN A 44 15.99 -15.25 24.10
C ASN A 44 15.65 -15.33 25.58
N ASN A 45 15.73 -14.22 26.28
CA ASN A 45 15.52 -14.15 27.71
C ASN A 45 14.30 -13.28 28.06
N PRO A 46 13.06 -13.75 27.74
CA PRO A 46 11.86 -12.99 28.08
C PRO A 46 11.72 -12.88 29.59
N ALA A 47 11.22 -11.76 30.09
CA ALA A 47 11.04 -11.51 31.52
C ALA A 47 10.05 -12.48 32.17
N ASP A 48 9.03 -12.92 31.39
CA ASP A 48 8.08 -13.96 31.81
C ASP A 48 7.97 -15.01 30.68
N GLU A 49 8.79 -16.05 30.78
CA GLU A 49 8.81 -17.12 29.75
C GLU A 49 7.50 -17.93 29.74
N ALA A 50 6.90 -18.19 30.88
CA ALA A 50 5.67 -18.96 30.98
C ALA A 50 4.50 -18.21 30.35
N GLY A 51 4.31 -16.94 30.69
CA GLY A 51 3.29 -16.07 30.13
C GLY A 51 3.46 -15.84 28.62
N TYR A 52 4.70 -15.69 28.16
CA TYR A 52 5.01 -15.57 26.73
C TYR A 52 4.63 -16.84 25.94
N LYS A 53 5.00 -18.02 26.44
CA LYS A 53 4.67 -19.31 25.80
C LYS A 53 3.17 -19.56 25.77
N GLU A 54 2.47 -19.25 26.85
CA GLU A 54 1.02 -19.39 26.92
C GLU A 54 0.32 -18.46 25.91
N ALA A 55 0.68 -17.17 25.90
CA ALA A 55 0.14 -16.20 24.94
C ALA A 55 0.40 -16.64 23.51
N GLY A 56 1.61 -17.10 23.18
CA GLY A 56 1.96 -17.61 21.87
C GLY A 56 1.14 -18.82 21.44
N LYS A 57 0.91 -19.76 22.36
CA LYS A 57 0.09 -20.95 22.11
C LYS A 57 -1.37 -20.58 21.80
N LEU A 58 -1.95 -19.69 22.59
CA LEU A 58 -3.35 -19.27 22.41
C LEU A 58 -3.55 -18.49 21.12
N HIS A 59 -2.68 -17.53 20.81
CA HIS A 59 -2.75 -16.75 19.58
C HIS A 59 -2.49 -17.63 18.35
N THR A 60 -1.55 -18.55 18.40
CA THR A 60 -1.32 -19.51 17.32
C THR A 60 -2.53 -20.37 17.06
N HIS A 61 -3.20 -20.87 18.12
CA HIS A 61 -4.40 -21.68 18.00
C HIS A 61 -5.54 -20.89 17.34
N GLU A 62 -5.75 -19.65 17.78
CA GLU A 62 -6.75 -18.76 17.20
C GLU A 62 -6.53 -18.52 15.68
N ILE A 63 -5.28 -18.25 15.26
CA ILE A 63 -4.95 -18.05 13.83
C ILE A 63 -5.22 -19.33 13.02
N VAL A 64 -4.78 -20.48 13.51
CA VAL A 64 -4.96 -21.77 12.82
C VAL A 64 -6.45 -22.13 12.68
N GLU A 65 -7.26 -21.75 13.64
CA GLU A 65 -8.70 -22.03 13.63
C GLU A 65 -9.48 -21.06 12.73
N LEU A 66 -9.10 -19.78 12.70
CA LEU A 66 -9.84 -18.74 11.98
C LEU A 66 -9.42 -18.60 10.50
N ASP A 67 -8.13 -18.73 10.16
CA ASP A 67 -7.65 -18.55 8.78
C ASP A 67 -8.38 -19.44 7.75
N PRO A 68 -8.62 -20.75 8.00
CA PRO A 68 -9.35 -21.60 7.07
C PRO A 68 -10.80 -21.18 6.82
N LYS A 69 -11.42 -20.46 7.77
CA LYS A 69 -12.80 -20.00 7.67
C LYS A 69 -12.91 -18.62 6.98
N GLN A 70 -11.82 -17.87 6.93
CA GLN A 70 -11.79 -16.49 6.44
C GLN A 70 -11.04 -16.36 5.11
N ASN A 71 -9.73 -16.45 5.13
CA ASN A 71 -8.87 -16.07 4.01
C ASN A 71 -8.08 -17.22 3.41
N GLU A 72 -7.96 -18.37 4.10
CA GLU A 72 -7.11 -19.50 3.72
C GLU A 72 -5.67 -19.08 3.38
N MET A 73 -5.11 -18.08 4.07
CA MET A 73 -3.81 -17.49 3.74
C MET A 73 -2.67 -18.50 3.74
N ALA A 74 -2.71 -19.48 4.66
CA ALA A 74 -1.72 -20.55 4.70
C ALA A 74 -1.74 -21.41 3.42
N LYS A 75 -2.86 -21.43 2.70
CA LYS A 75 -3.07 -22.29 1.52
C LYS A 75 -2.87 -21.55 0.19
N ILE A 76 -3.32 -20.30 0.10
CA ILE A 76 -3.35 -19.54 -1.16
C ILE A 76 -2.67 -18.17 -1.08
N GLY A 77 -2.16 -17.80 0.09
CA GLY A 77 -1.51 -16.50 0.29
C GLY A 77 -2.47 -15.32 0.07
N THR A 78 -1.92 -14.12 -0.16
CA THR A 78 -2.71 -12.91 -0.41
C THR A 78 -3.39 -12.89 -1.78
N THR A 79 -3.14 -13.90 -2.64
CA THR A 79 -3.74 -13.98 -3.98
C THR A 79 -5.26 -14.13 -3.95
N HIS A 80 -5.86 -14.56 -2.81
CA HIS A 80 -7.31 -14.61 -2.61
C HIS A 80 -7.97 -13.23 -2.81
N LEU A 81 -7.24 -12.17 -2.52
CA LEU A 81 -7.76 -10.81 -2.66
C LEU A 81 -8.09 -10.42 -4.10
N VAL A 82 -7.51 -11.05 -5.12
CA VAL A 82 -7.84 -10.73 -6.52
C VAL A 82 -9.33 -10.89 -6.80
N THR A 83 -9.89 -12.04 -6.42
CA THR A 83 -11.32 -12.32 -6.61
C THR A 83 -12.18 -11.39 -5.76
N ILE A 84 -11.85 -11.27 -4.47
CA ILE A 84 -12.60 -10.43 -3.53
C ILE A 84 -12.61 -8.96 -4.00
N MET A 85 -11.45 -8.41 -4.38
CA MET A 85 -11.37 -7.03 -4.88
C MET A 85 -12.15 -6.86 -6.18
N ASN A 86 -12.11 -7.84 -7.08
CA ASN A 86 -12.89 -7.79 -8.32
C ASN A 86 -14.41 -7.79 -8.04
N ASP A 87 -14.87 -8.63 -7.13
CA ASP A 87 -16.29 -8.76 -6.80
C ASP A 87 -16.86 -7.50 -6.12
N TYR A 88 -16.03 -6.77 -5.37
CA TYR A 88 -16.41 -5.52 -4.72
C TYR A 88 -16.12 -4.26 -5.56
N ASP A 89 -15.71 -4.39 -6.84
CA ASP A 89 -15.33 -3.26 -7.70
C ASP A 89 -14.12 -2.47 -7.14
N LEU A 90 -13.15 -3.18 -6.58
CA LEU A 90 -11.98 -2.63 -5.90
C LEU A 90 -10.64 -3.04 -6.52
N LEU A 91 -10.64 -3.95 -7.54
CA LEU A 91 -9.43 -4.39 -8.23
C LEU A 91 -8.98 -3.34 -9.25
N PRO A 92 -7.85 -2.64 -9.05
CA PRO A 92 -7.37 -1.67 -10.00
C PRO A 92 -7.21 -2.27 -11.40
N THR A 93 -7.82 -1.62 -12.37
CA THR A 93 -7.80 -2.05 -13.77
C THR A 93 -7.55 -0.83 -14.65
N ASN A 94 -6.59 -0.94 -15.58
CA ASN A 94 -6.23 0.10 -16.55
C ASN A 94 -5.98 1.46 -15.87
N ASN A 95 -4.93 1.57 -15.08
CA ASN A 95 -4.56 2.75 -14.31
C ASN A 95 -5.68 3.23 -13.36
N PHE A 96 -6.28 2.32 -12.59
CA PHE A 96 -7.35 2.62 -11.62
C PHE A 96 -8.61 3.25 -12.26
N ARG A 97 -8.81 3.13 -13.56
CA ARG A 97 -10.08 3.56 -14.19
C ARG A 97 -11.25 2.73 -13.71
N TYR A 98 -11.08 1.42 -13.72
CA TYR A 98 -12.11 0.44 -13.34
C TYR A 98 -11.66 -0.37 -12.13
N GLY A 99 -12.62 -0.89 -11.37
CA GLY A 99 -12.36 -1.70 -10.18
C GLY A 99 -12.67 -3.18 -10.38
N GLN A 100 -13.12 -3.56 -11.58
CA GLN A 100 -13.44 -4.95 -11.93
C GLN A 100 -13.14 -5.24 -13.40
N HIS A 101 -12.89 -6.51 -13.70
CA HIS A 101 -12.71 -6.98 -15.06
C HIS A 101 -13.13 -8.45 -15.20
N PRO A 102 -13.83 -8.86 -16.29
CA PRO A 102 -14.29 -10.23 -16.47
C PRO A 102 -13.16 -11.26 -16.58
N GLN A 103 -11.95 -10.86 -16.96
CA GLN A 103 -10.76 -11.71 -17.03
C GLN A 103 -9.99 -11.81 -15.71
N ALA A 104 -10.39 -11.11 -14.64
CA ALA A 104 -9.70 -11.17 -13.34
C ALA A 104 -9.52 -12.62 -12.82
N PRO A 105 -10.45 -13.55 -13.00
CA PRO A 105 -10.25 -14.93 -12.60
C PRO A 105 -9.03 -15.62 -13.24
N ASN A 106 -8.56 -15.15 -14.41
CA ASN A 106 -7.36 -15.72 -15.07
C ASN A 106 -6.06 -15.45 -14.29
N ILE A 107 -6.06 -14.48 -13.38
CA ILE A 107 -4.92 -14.14 -12.52
C ILE A 107 -5.26 -14.28 -11.03
N GLY A 108 -6.32 -14.98 -10.69
CA GLY A 108 -6.74 -15.27 -9.32
C GLY A 108 -5.99 -16.44 -8.67
N ALA A 109 -6.22 -16.64 -7.38
CA ALA A 109 -5.56 -17.66 -6.57
C ALA A 109 -5.70 -19.09 -7.12
N GLU A 110 -6.89 -19.42 -7.64
CA GLU A 110 -7.16 -20.76 -8.17
C GLU A 110 -6.28 -21.09 -9.39
N VAL A 111 -5.96 -20.08 -10.21
CA VAL A 111 -5.08 -20.24 -11.35
C VAL A 111 -3.65 -20.52 -10.89
N TYR A 112 -3.14 -19.73 -9.95
CA TYR A 112 -1.81 -19.95 -9.40
C TYR A 112 -1.69 -21.29 -8.70
N ARG A 113 -2.71 -21.73 -7.98
CA ARG A 113 -2.74 -23.04 -7.35
C ARG A 113 -2.73 -24.21 -8.34
N ARG A 114 -3.33 -24.03 -9.53
CA ARG A 114 -3.38 -25.08 -10.56
C ARG A 114 -2.14 -25.09 -11.45
N LEU A 115 -1.66 -23.92 -11.83
CA LEU A 115 -0.59 -23.77 -12.83
C LEU A 115 0.82 -23.89 -12.21
N PHE A 116 0.96 -23.55 -10.94
CA PHE A 116 2.25 -23.50 -10.28
C PHE A 116 2.28 -24.41 -9.06
N ASP A 117 3.30 -25.26 -8.99
CA ASP A 117 3.54 -26.09 -7.81
C ASP A 117 4.10 -25.20 -6.70
N LYS A 118 3.20 -24.80 -5.82
CA LYS A 118 3.52 -23.90 -4.71
C LYS A 118 4.19 -24.68 -3.59
N GLY A 119 5.51 -24.47 -3.43
CA GLY A 119 6.16 -24.82 -2.18
C GLY A 119 5.89 -23.74 -1.13
N PHE A 120 5.80 -24.12 0.14
CA PHE A 120 5.85 -23.18 1.27
C PHE A 120 7.16 -22.39 1.21
N ASP A 121 7.06 -21.07 1.20
CA ASP A 121 8.18 -20.18 1.31
C ASP A 121 7.88 -19.14 2.39
N GLY A 122 8.35 -19.35 3.60
CA GLY A 122 8.10 -18.44 4.72
C GLY A 122 9.08 -17.29 4.76
N CYS A 123 8.61 -16.07 4.98
CA CYS A 123 9.46 -14.93 5.34
C CYS A 123 10.08 -15.12 6.74
N TRP A 124 9.44 -15.91 7.58
CA TRP A 124 9.89 -16.26 8.94
C TRP A 124 9.62 -17.73 9.23
N ILE A 125 10.61 -18.44 9.83
CA ILE A 125 10.44 -19.84 10.26
C ILE A 125 9.46 -19.87 11.43
N GLY A 126 8.39 -20.68 11.30
CA GLY A 126 7.37 -20.82 12.34
C GLY A 126 6.27 -19.77 12.30
N CYS A 127 6.16 -18.99 11.22
CA CYS A 127 5.03 -18.10 11.02
C CYS A 127 3.73 -18.90 10.87
N THR A 128 2.77 -18.64 11.75
CA THR A 128 1.48 -19.37 11.79
C THR A 128 0.58 -19.01 10.61
N VAL A 129 0.60 -17.75 10.15
CA VAL A 129 -0.20 -17.31 8.98
C VAL A 129 0.28 -17.94 7.69
N ALA A 130 1.60 -18.20 7.55
CA ALA A 130 2.21 -18.91 6.43
C ALA A 130 1.77 -18.44 5.03
N CYS A 131 1.51 -17.13 4.85
CA CYS A 131 0.94 -16.56 3.63
C CYS A 131 1.91 -16.51 2.43
N SER A 132 3.21 -16.65 2.67
CA SER A 132 4.22 -16.58 1.59
C SER A 132 4.34 -17.91 0.86
N HIS A 133 4.32 -17.86 -0.45
CA HIS A 133 4.43 -19.03 -1.34
C HIS A 133 5.47 -18.78 -2.42
N GLY A 134 6.16 -19.84 -2.85
CA GLY A 134 7.14 -19.79 -3.93
C GLY A 134 6.78 -20.70 -5.10
N ILE A 135 7.19 -20.32 -6.29
CA ILE A 135 7.02 -21.09 -7.53
C ILE A 135 8.37 -21.67 -7.93
N LYS A 136 8.43 -23.00 -8.04
CA LYS A 136 9.63 -23.71 -8.46
C LYS A 136 9.65 -23.92 -9.96
N ASP A 137 10.85 -24.02 -10.50
CA ASP A 137 11.08 -24.42 -11.90
C ASP A 137 10.34 -23.54 -12.93
N PHE A 138 10.06 -22.28 -12.59
CA PHE A 138 9.54 -21.31 -13.54
C PHE A 138 10.60 -21.02 -14.62
N VAL A 139 10.17 -20.88 -15.87
CA VAL A 139 11.07 -20.63 -17.00
C VAL A 139 10.74 -19.27 -17.63
N PRO A 140 11.54 -18.22 -17.37
CA PRO A 140 11.34 -16.92 -18.02
C PRO A 140 11.46 -16.99 -19.54
N MET A 141 10.63 -16.22 -20.23
CA MET A 141 10.62 -16.16 -21.70
C MET A 141 11.45 -15.01 -22.27
N THR A 142 11.87 -14.06 -21.41
CA THR A 142 12.64 -12.87 -21.81
C THR A 142 13.87 -12.70 -20.91
N GLY A 143 14.66 -11.66 -21.17
CA GLY A 143 15.75 -11.20 -20.31
C GLY A 143 16.91 -12.19 -20.12
N PRO A 144 17.79 -11.92 -19.14
CA PRO A 144 19.02 -12.68 -18.95
C PRO A 144 18.82 -14.12 -18.45
N TYR A 145 17.67 -14.45 -17.89
CA TYR A 145 17.34 -15.80 -17.42
C TYR A 145 16.41 -16.58 -18.37
N LYS A 146 16.25 -16.08 -19.61
CA LYS A 146 15.42 -16.76 -20.62
C LYS A 146 15.80 -18.23 -20.79
N GLY A 147 14.81 -19.11 -20.68
CA GLY A 147 14.98 -20.56 -20.85
C GLY A 147 15.60 -21.27 -19.65
N MET A 148 15.97 -20.56 -18.60
CA MET A 148 16.53 -21.15 -17.37
C MET A 148 15.43 -21.44 -16.36
N LYS A 149 15.55 -22.53 -15.62
CA LYS A 149 14.66 -22.81 -14.49
C LYS A 149 15.05 -21.93 -13.30
N VAL A 150 14.11 -21.14 -12.79
CA VAL A 150 14.29 -20.24 -11.67
C VAL A 150 13.26 -20.50 -10.56
N PHE A 151 13.54 -19.98 -9.37
CA PHE A 151 12.58 -19.92 -8.29
C PHE A 151 12.00 -18.51 -8.21
N VAL A 152 10.68 -18.40 -8.10
CA VAL A 152 9.98 -17.12 -7.93
C VAL A 152 9.36 -17.05 -6.54
N ASP A 153 9.57 -15.94 -5.82
CA ASP A 153 8.90 -15.64 -4.56
C ASP A 153 7.58 -14.91 -4.87
N GLY A 154 6.47 -15.49 -4.53
CA GLY A 154 5.15 -14.96 -4.89
C GLY A 154 4.59 -15.54 -6.21
N PRO A 155 3.76 -14.74 -6.94
CA PRO A 155 3.42 -13.35 -6.67
C PRO A 155 2.38 -13.15 -5.54
N GLU A 156 2.44 -11.99 -4.90
CA GLU A 156 1.46 -11.50 -3.93
C GLU A 156 0.37 -10.67 -4.62
N TYR A 157 -0.75 -10.41 -3.94
CA TYR A 157 -1.87 -9.62 -4.47
C TYR A 157 -1.44 -8.30 -5.12
N GLU A 158 -0.62 -7.51 -4.43
CA GLU A 158 -0.15 -6.20 -4.93
C GLU A 158 0.58 -6.33 -6.27
N THR A 159 1.39 -7.36 -6.44
CA THR A 159 2.08 -7.63 -7.70
C THR A 159 1.11 -8.08 -8.78
N ILE A 160 0.15 -8.95 -8.44
CA ILE A 160 -0.84 -9.45 -9.40
C ILE A 160 -1.74 -8.31 -9.89
N ALA A 161 -2.22 -7.47 -8.99
CA ALA A 161 -3.06 -6.33 -9.36
C ALA A 161 -2.26 -5.28 -10.15
N GLY A 162 -1.09 -4.87 -9.67
CA GLY A 162 -0.28 -3.83 -10.30
C GLY A 162 0.30 -4.22 -11.66
N CYS A 163 0.88 -5.41 -11.75
CA CYS A 163 1.50 -5.90 -12.98
C CYS A 163 0.54 -6.70 -13.88
N GLY A 164 -0.66 -6.98 -13.39
CA GLY A 164 -1.73 -7.66 -14.11
C GLY A 164 -2.86 -6.71 -14.50
N SER A 165 -3.95 -6.71 -13.74
CA SER A 165 -5.17 -5.97 -14.09
C SER A 165 -4.95 -4.47 -14.31
N ASN A 166 -4.09 -3.83 -13.53
CA ASN A 166 -3.79 -2.41 -13.68
C ASN A 166 -3.06 -2.08 -14.99
N LEU A 167 -2.33 -3.04 -15.58
CA LEU A 167 -1.75 -2.98 -16.92
C LEU A 167 -2.64 -3.58 -18.02
N GLY A 168 -3.84 -4.10 -17.68
CA GLY A 168 -4.69 -4.85 -18.60
C GLY A 168 -4.13 -6.23 -19.00
N ILE A 169 -3.19 -6.77 -18.23
CA ILE A 169 -2.54 -8.07 -18.48
C ILE A 169 -3.18 -9.13 -17.59
N PHE A 170 -3.88 -10.09 -18.20
CA PHE A 170 -4.57 -11.19 -17.51
C PHE A 170 -3.93 -12.56 -17.84
N ASP A 171 -2.61 -12.55 -18.04
CA ASP A 171 -1.79 -13.75 -18.26
C ASP A 171 -0.91 -14.01 -17.03
N PRO A 172 -1.16 -15.09 -16.26
CA PRO A 172 -0.44 -15.35 -15.02
C PRO A 172 1.06 -15.64 -15.23
N TYR A 173 1.45 -16.13 -16.40
CA TYR A 173 2.85 -16.38 -16.72
C TYR A 173 3.61 -15.07 -16.89
N THR A 174 3.04 -14.10 -17.59
CA THR A 174 3.62 -12.74 -17.74
C THR A 174 3.72 -12.04 -16.38
N VAL A 175 2.68 -12.10 -15.56
CA VAL A 175 2.70 -11.50 -14.21
C VAL A 175 3.79 -12.13 -13.34
N THR A 176 3.95 -13.45 -13.40
CA THR A 176 5.01 -14.17 -12.68
C THR A 176 6.41 -13.80 -13.17
N GLU A 177 6.58 -13.64 -14.49
CA GLU A 177 7.86 -13.21 -15.07
C GLU A 177 8.22 -11.78 -14.69
N ILE A 178 7.25 -10.85 -14.69
CA ILE A 178 7.43 -9.48 -14.19
C ILE A 178 7.84 -9.51 -12.71
N ASN A 179 7.15 -10.29 -11.88
CA ASN A 179 7.51 -10.44 -10.46
C ASN A 179 8.95 -10.92 -10.27
N PHE A 180 9.33 -11.96 -10.99
CA PHE A 180 10.70 -12.50 -10.94
C PHE A 180 11.75 -11.45 -11.29
N TYR A 181 11.52 -10.68 -12.36
CA TYR A 181 12.48 -9.67 -12.78
C TYR A 181 12.47 -8.42 -11.90
N CYS A 182 11.32 -8.01 -11.37
CA CYS A 182 11.28 -6.94 -10.37
C CYS A 182 12.13 -7.29 -9.14
N ASP A 183 11.98 -8.51 -8.61
CA ASP A 183 12.79 -9.00 -7.49
C ASP A 183 14.28 -9.09 -7.85
N THR A 184 14.58 -9.61 -9.03
CA THR A 184 15.98 -9.77 -9.52
C THR A 184 16.68 -8.42 -9.68
N TYR A 185 15.96 -7.41 -10.20
CA TYR A 185 16.50 -6.08 -10.46
C TYR A 185 16.40 -5.12 -9.27
N GLY A 186 15.68 -5.50 -8.23
CA GLY A 186 15.40 -4.62 -7.09
C GLY A 186 14.44 -3.50 -7.43
N ILE A 187 13.45 -3.75 -8.28
CA ILE A 187 12.40 -2.83 -8.69
C ILE A 187 11.13 -3.15 -7.87
N ASP A 188 10.51 -2.14 -7.27
CA ASP A 188 9.22 -2.24 -6.59
C ASP A 188 8.11 -2.58 -7.59
N THR A 189 7.45 -3.73 -7.44
CA THR A 189 6.38 -4.19 -8.34
C THR A 189 5.20 -3.24 -8.40
N ILE A 190 4.86 -2.60 -7.28
CA ILE A 190 3.77 -1.62 -7.21
C ILE A 190 4.15 -0.37 -7.99
N SER A 191 5.33 0.21 -7.74
CA SER A 191 5.78 1.39 -8.49
C SER A 191 5.96 1.10 -9.98
N PHE A 192 6.42 -0.09 -10.34
CA PHE A 192 6.49 -0.51 -11.74
C PHE A 192 5.10 -0.58 -12.38
N GLY A 193 4.17 -1.33 -11.76
CA GLY A 193 2.82 -1.53 -12.29
C GLY A 193 2.06 -0.21 -12.42
N THR A 194 1.92 0.54 -11.33
CA THR A 194 1.20 1.82 -11.31
C THR A 194 1.89 2.86 -12.20
N GLY A 195 3.22 2.92 -12.19
CA GLY A 195 3.99 3.85 -13.03
C GLY A 195 3.84 3.57 -14.53
N LEU A 196 3.91 2.29 -14.91
CA LEU A 196 3.70 1.89 -16.31
C LEU A 196 2.24 2.06 -16.74
N ALA A 197 1.26 1.75 -15.87
CA ALA A 197 -0.15 1.98 -16.14
C ALA A 197 -0.46 3.46 -16.44
N PHE A 198 0.14 4.38 -15.68
CA PHE A 198 0.06 5.81 -15.96
C PHE A 198 0.63 6.16 -17.34
N ALA A 199 1.81 5.61 -17.70
CA ALA A 199 2.39 5.85 -19.03
C ALA A 199 1.54 5.25 -20.16
N MET A 200 0.93 4.07 -19.96
CA MET A 200 0.01 3.44 -20.89
C MET A 200 -1.23 4.32 -21.12
N GLU A 201 -1.82 4.87 -20.07
CA GLU A 201 -2.96 5.77 -20.24
C GLU A 201 -2.56 7.07 -20.93
N CYS A 202 -1.42 7.67 -20.58
CA CYS A 202 -0.91 8.84 -21.31
C CYS A 202 -0.69 8.54 -22.80
N PHE A 203 -0.29 7.32 -23.14
CA PHE A 203 -0.16 6.87 -24.53
C PHE A 203 -1.52 6.71 -25.22
N GLU A 204 -2.49 6.09 -24.58
CA GLU A 204 -3.85 5.90 -25.08
C GLU A 204 -4.56 7.24 -25.31
N MET A 205 -4.37 8.20 -24.39
CA MET A 205 -4.92 9.57 -24.52
C MET A 205 -4.16 10.44 -25.54
N GLY A 206 -3.10 9.94 -26.16
CA GLY A 206 -2.29 10.70 -27.10
C GLY A 206 -1.38 11.77 -26.48
N LEU A 207 -1.25 11.79 -25.14
CA LEU A 207 -0.32 12.69 -24.45
C LEU A 207 1.15 12.35 -24.72
N ILE A 208 1.42 11.07 -24.97
CA ILE A 208 2.68 10.57 -25.52
C ILE A 208 2.38 9.61 -26.67
N ASN A 209 3.36 9.31 -27.52
CA ASN A 209 3.21 8.48 -28.70
C ASN A 209 4.44 7.61 -28.97
N LYS A 210 4.43 6.80 -30.04
CA LYS A 210 5.53 5.89 -30.40
C LYS A 210 6.87 6.59 -30.61
N THR A 211 6.90 7.84 -31.06
CA THR A 211 8.15 8.61 -31.15
C THR A 211 8.78 8.82 -29.78
N HIS A 212 7.99 9.13 -28.76
CA HIS A 212 8.44 9.35 -27.40
C HIS A 212 8.89 8.05 -26.71
N THR A 213 8.23 6.93 -27.04
CA THR A 213 8.50 5.62 -26.44
C THR A 213 9.60 4.82 -27.13
N GLY A 214 10.23 5.40 -28.19
CA GLY A 214 11.24 4.69 -28.97
C GLY A 214 10.65 3.56 -29.84
N GLY A 215 9.41 3.71 -30.30
CA GLY A 215 8.72 2.75 -31.15
C GLY A 215 7.83 1.75 -30.38
N LEU A 216 7.91 1.72 -29.05
CA LEU A 216 7.09 0.81 -28.23
C LEU A 216 5.61 1.24 -28.27
N ASP A 217 4.73 0.24 -28.39
CA ASP A 217 3.30 0.37 -28.27
C ASP A 217 2.88 0.16 -26.83
N LEU A 218 2.50 1.23 -26.12
CA LEU A 218 2.11 1.17 -24.72
C LEU A 218 0.59 1.03 -24.53
N SER A 219 -0.12 0.37 -25.45
CA SER A 219 -1.53 0.01 -25.24
C SER A 219 -1.68 -0.93 -24.03
N PHE A 220 -2.78 -0.76 -23.28
CA PHE A 220 -3.09 -1.69 -22.19
C PHE A 220 -3.15 -3.14 -22.69
N GLY A 221 -2.65 -4.07 -21.90
CA GLY A 221 -2.53 -5.49 -22.24
C GLY A 221 -1.31 -5.86 -23.11
N ASN A 222 -0.51 -4.90 -23.54
CA ASN A 222 0.69 -5.18 -24.33
C ASN A 222 1.83 -5.70 -23.45
N ARG A 223 1.83 -7.02 -23.21
CA ARG A 223 2.83 -7.71 -22.38
C ARG A 223 4.26 -7.58 -22.92
N ILE A 224 4.44 -7.51 -24.24
CA ILE A 224 5.76 -7.40 -24.87
C ILE A 224 6.40 -6.07 -24.50
N SER A 225 5.64 -4.98 -24.65
CA SER A 225 6.13 -3.65 -24.28
C SER A 225 6.34 -3.52 -22.76
N ALA A 226 5.49 -4.14 -21.94
CA ALA A 226 5.66 -4.14 -20.48
C ALA A 226 6.98 -4.81 -20.05
N MET A 227 7.30 -5.98 -20.62
CA MET A 227 8.56 -6.68 -20.35
C MET A 227 9.77 -5.89 -20.87
N GLU A 228 9.69 -5.31 -22.06
CA GLU A 228 10.77 -4.47 -22.60
C GLU A 228 11.05 -3.25 -21.72
N ILE A 229 9.99 -2.53 -21.27
CA ILE A 229 10.14 -1.41 -20.34
C ILE A 229 10.83 -1.84 -19.04
N LEU A 230 10.47 -3.01 -18.48
CA LEU A 230 11.09 -3.54 -17.27
C LEU A 230 12.60 -3.77 -17.45
N HIS A 231 13.00 -4.39 -18.55
CA HIS A 231 14.42 -4.61 -18.86
C HIS A 231 15.16 -3.30 -19.14
N GLN A 232 14.52 -2.34 -19.79
CA GLN A 232 15.07 -1.00 -20.00
C GLN A 232 15.25 -0.24 -18.69
N MET A 233 14.28 -0.33 -17.75
CA MET A 233 14.43 0.26 -16.42
C MET A 233 15.66 -0.27 -15.68
N ALA A 234 15.83 -1.59 -15.66
CA ALA A 234 16.96 -2.23 -15.00
C ALA A 234 18.32 -1.79 -15.56
N THR A 235 18.38 -1.48 -16.85
CA THR A 235 19.63 -1.05 -17.53
C THR A 235 19.76 0.47 -17.67
N GLY A 236 18.74 1.25 -17.26
CA GLY A 236 18.71 2.71 -17.39
C GLY A 236 18.65 3.19 -18.84
N LYS A 237 18.10 2.40 -19.75
CA LYS A 237 18.04 2.67 -21.20
C LYS A 237 16.63 2.97 -21.68
N GLY A 238 16.52 3.49 -22.91
CA GLY A 238 15.28 3.70 -23.62
C GLY A 238 14.22 4.46 -22.81
N PHE A 239 12.95 4.23 -23.12
CA PHE A 239 11.82 4.83 -22.41
C PHE A 239 11.67 4.27 -20.99
N GLY A 240 12.15 3.06 -20.72
CA GLY A 240 12.20 2.48 -19.39
C GLY A 240 12.97 3.34 -18.38
N ARG A 241 14.01 4.09 -18.81
CA ARG A 241 14.68 5.08 -17.95
C ARG A 241 13.74 6.18 -17.48
N THR A 242 12.80 6.60 -18.33
CA THR A 242 11.80 7.63 -18.00
C THR A 242 10.75 7.08 -17.04
N VAL A 243 10.21 5.87 -17.31
CA VAL A 243 9.26 5.20 -16.41
C VAL A 243 9.88 4.97 -15.02
N GLY A 244 11.15 4.56 -14.97
CA GLY A 244 11.89 4.37 -13.72
C GLY A 244 12.10 5.64 -12.87
N GLN A 245 11.78 6.83 -13.38
CA GLN A 245 11.78 8.07 -12.59
C GLN A 245 10.55 8.21 -11.68
N GLY A 246 9.51 7.40 -11.89
CA GLY A 246 8.23 7.46 -11.19
C GLY A 246 7.29 8.55 -11.71
N ILE A 247 6.01 8.42 -11.36
CA ILE A 247 4.92 9.26 -11.91
C ILE A 247 5.15 10.74 -11.69
N ARG A 248 5.62 11.18 -10.52
CA ARG A 248 5.88 12.60 -10.25
C ARG A 248 6.81 13.22 -11.28
N ARG A 249 7.92 12.54 -11.59
CA ARG A 249 8.90 13.03 -12.57
C ARG A 249 8.43 12.81 -14.00
N MET A 250 7.71 11.73 -14.28
CA MET A 250 7.09 11.54 -15.59
C MET A 250 6.14 12.68 -15.96
N LYS A 251 5.30 13.15 -15.03
CA LYS A 251 4.43 14.34 -15.25
C LYS A 251 5.24 15.56 -15.66
N GLU A 252 6.40 15.78 -15.06
CA GLU A 252 7.28 16.90 -15.42
C GLU A 252 7.94 16.71 -16.78
N ILE A 253 8.46 15.51 -17.07
CA ILE A 253 9.12 15.16 -18.33
C ILE A 253 8.12 15.28 -19.47
N PHE A 254 6.95 14.66 -19.35
CA PHE A 254 5.93 14.65 -20.40
C PHE A 254 5.40 16.06 -20.69
N SER A 255 5.18 16.87 -19.65
CA SER A 255 4.76 18.26 -19.83
C SER A 255 5.85 19.12 -20.48
N LYS A 256 7.09 19.08 -19.98
CA LYS A 256 8.18 19.97 -20.40
C LYS A 256 8.77 19.56 -21.76
N GLN A 257 8.89 18.25 -22.03
CA GLN A 257 9.59 17.73 -23.22
C GLN A 257 8.63 17.35 -24.33
N TYR A 258 7.40 16.90 -24.01
CA TYR A 258 6.45 16.40 -25.00
C TYR A 258 5.21 17.29 -25.13
N GLY A 259 5.08 18.35 -24.32
CA GLY A 259 3.94 19.26 -24.36
C GLY A 259 2.63 18.68 -23.82
N ALA A 260 2.69 17.59 -23.05
CA ALA A 260 1.50 16.93 -22.51
C ALA A 260 0.78 17.80 -21.47
N ASP A 261 -0.56 17.72 -21.44
CA ASP A 261 -1.39 18.47 -20.50
C ASP A 261 -1.14 18.03 -19.05
N ARG A 262 -0.55 18.93 -18.27
CA ARG A 262 -0.20 18.68 -16.88
C ARG A 262 -1.43 18.47 -15.99
N LYS A 263 -2.55 19.13 -16.27
CA LYS A 263 -3.76 19.06 -15.46
C LYS A 263 -4.38 17.67 -15.51
N ILE A 264 -4.51 17.12 -16.72
CA ILE A 264 -4.99 15.74 -16.91
C ILE A 264 -4.06 14.77 -16.17
N MET A 265 -2.75 14.90 -16.37
CA MET A 265 -1.76 14.04 -15.73
C MET A 265 -1.79 14.13 -14.18
N GLN A 266 -2.16 15.27 -13.60
CA GLN A 266 -2.36 15.41 -12.16
C GLN A 266 -3.54 14.57 -11.66
N ASP A 267 -4.63 14.57 -12.41
CA ASP A 267 -5.86 13.86 -12.03
C ASP A 267 -5.72 12.34 -12.16
N ILE A 268 -5.01 11.85 -13.20
CA ILE A 268 -4.87 10.41 -13.49
C ILE A 268 -3.60 9.76 -12.89
N GLY A 269 -2.64 10.57 -12.50
CA GLY A 269 -1.35 10.07 -12.02
C GLY A 269 -1.42 9.60 -10.57
N MET A 270 -1.61 8.31 -10.37
CA MET A 270 -1.84 7.66 -9.07
C MET A 270 -0.56 7.63 -8.23
N GLU A 271 -0.15 8.81 -7.73
CA GLU A 271 0.96 8.99 -6.79
C GLU A 271 0.65 10.10 -5.77
N ALA A 272 1.20 10.00 -4.58
CA ALA A 272 1.25 11.07 -3.62
C ALA A 272 2.61 11.05 -2.91
N LYS A 273 3.15 12.23 -2.59
CA LYS A 273 4.48 12.39 -1.99
C LYS A 273 5.62 11.76 -2.81
N GLY A 274 5.38 11.44 -4.10
CA GLY A 274 6.34 10.81 -5.01
C GLY A 274 6.41 9.30 -4.91
N LEU A 275 5.47 8.66 -4.23
CA LEU A 275 5.29 7.22 -4.17
C LEU A 275 3.98 6.85 -4.90
N GLU A 276 4.02 5.85 -5.75
CA GLU A 276 2.88 5.30 -6.46
C GLU A 276 1.90 4.61 -5.51
N PHE A 277 0.60 4.67 -5.84
CA PHE A 277 -0.47 4.04 -5.06
C PHE A 277 -0.31 2.53 -4.99
N SER A 278 -0.57 1.96 -3.81
CA SER A 278 -0.86 0.53 -3.66
C SER A 278 -2.15 0.16 -4.36
N GLU A 279 -2.26 -1.09 -4.73
CA GLU A 279 -3.23 -1.60 -5.69
C GLU A 279 -4.63 -1.83 -5.09
N TYR A 280 -5.24 -0.76 -4.57
CA TYR A 280 -6.62 -0.75 -4.08
C TYR A 280 -7.37 0.47 -4.58
N MET A 281 -8.57 0.27 -5.13
CA MET A 281 -9.47 1.34 -5.53
C MET A 281 -10.02 2.07 -4.32
N THR A 282 -9.73 3.37 -4.19
CA THR A 282 -10.13 4.15 -3.01
C THR A 282 -11.34 5.05 -3.25
N LYS A 283 -11.86 5.11 -4.48
CA LYS A 283 -12.92 6.04 -4.91
C LYS A 283 -14.13 6.05 -3.98
N GLU A 284 -14.51 4.93 -3.40
CA GLU A 284 -15.69 4.79 -2.56
C GLU A 284 -15.40 4.74 -1.05
N SER A 285 -14.13 4.69 -0.65
CA SER A 285 -13.73 4.66 0.76
C SER A 285 -12.99 5.94 1.15
N LEU A 286 -13.68 6.86 1.81
CA LEU A 286 -13.10 8.11 2.28
C LEU A 286 -12.01 7.85 3.34
N ALA A 287 -12.18 6.85 4.21
CA ALA A 287 -11.17 6.48 5.19
C ALA A 287 -9.89 5.96 4.51
N GLN A 288 -10.00 5.15 3.45
CA GLN A 288 -8.83 4.68 2.72
C GLN A 288 -8.14 5.80 1.93
N GLN A 289 -8.91 6.76 1.38
CA GLN A 289 -8.35 7.99 0.79
C GLN A 289 -7.47 8.73 1.80
N GLY A 290 -7.99 8.92 3.02
CA GLY A 290 -7.25 9.51 4.14
C GLY A 290 -6.02 8.67 4.52
N GLY A 291 -6.15 7.35 4.55
CA GLY A 291 -5.06 6.41 4.84
C GLY A 291 -3.88 6.55 3.86
N TYR A 292 -4.17 6.89 2.61
CA TYR A 292 -3.14 7.08 1.59
C TYR A 292 -2.60 8.52 1.54
N GLY A 293 -3.47 9.52 1.57
CA GLY A 293 -3.04 10.91 1.47
C GLY A 293 -2.33 11.43 2.72
N LEU A 294 -2.74 10.96 3.91
CA LEU A 294 -2.16 11.35 5.19
C LEU A 294 -0.97 10.48 5.63
N ALA A 295 -0.67 9.41 4.91
CA ALA A 295 0.48 8.57 5.16
C ALA A 295 1.79 9.37 5.04
N LEU A 296 2.72 9.18 5.98
CA LEU A 296 3.93 10.01 6.05
C LEU A 296 4.90 9.77 4.90
N LYS A 297 4.94 8.56 4.38
CA LYS A 297 5.85 8.17 3.27
C LYS A 297 5.18 8.13 1.90
N GLY A 298 3.86 8.11 1.84
CA GLY A 298 3.08 8.02 0.60
C GLY A 298 2.01 6.93 0.64
N PRO A 299 1.23 6.76 -0.43
CA PRO A 299 0.01 5.95 -0.47
C PRO A 299 0.34 4.46 -0.49
N GLN A 300 0.27 3.81 0.66
CA GLN A 300 0.41 2.36 0.75
C GLN A 300 -0.46 1.77 1.86
N HIS A 301 -1.00 0.58 1.60
CA HIS A 301 -1.85 -0.18 2.52
C HIS A 301 -1.11 -0.60 3.81
N ASP A 302 0.20 -0.56 3.79
CA ASP A 302 1.05 -0.84 4.96
C ASP A 302 0.80 0.11 6.15
N GLU A 303 0.38 1.35 5.90
CA GLU A 303 0.10 2.33 6.96
C GLU A 303 -1.38 2.33 7.38
N ALA A 304 -2.30 2.17 6.46
CA ALA A 304 -3.74 2.03 6.75
C ALA A 304 -4.44 1.19 5.68
N TRP A 305 -5.18 0.19 6.12
CA TRP A 305 -6.02 -0.65 5.26
C TRP A 305 -7.43 -0.67 5.83
N LEU A 306 -8.22 0.32 5.43
CA LEU A 306 -9.53 0.62 6.00
C LEU A 306 -10.68 0.39 5.02
N ILE A 307 -10.37 -0.06 3.79
CA ILE A 307 -11.33 -0.09 2.69
C ILE A 307 -12.55 -0.95 2.99
N PHE A 308 -12.35 -2.16 3.53
CA PHE A 308 -13.44 -3.06 3.93
C PHE A 308 -14.19 -2.54 5.15
N LEU A 309 -13.47 -2.05 6.15
CA LEU A 309 -14.04 -1.53 7.39
C LEU A 309 -14.91 -0.28 7.16
N ASP A 310 -14.53 0.55 6.17
CA ASP A 310 -15.27 1.75 5.79
C ASP A 310 -16.42 1.45 4.82
N MET A 311 -16.08 0.85 3.65
CA MET A 311 -17.01 0.73 2.54
C MET A 311 -17.96 -0.48 2.68
N VAL A 312 -17.44 -1.64 3.12
CA VAL A 312 -18.23 -2.88 3.17
C VAL A 312 -18.98 -3.01 4.50
N HIS A 313 -18.26 -2.82 5.61
CA HIS A 313 -18.83 -3.02 6.95
C HIS A 313 -19.42 -1.75 7.56
N ASN A 314 -19.07 -0.56 7.02
CA ASN A 314 -19.51 0.74 7.55
C ASN A 314 -19.27 0.92 9.06
N TYR A 315 -18.12 0.45 9.55
CA TYR A 315 -17.74 0.54 10.98
C TYR A 315 -17.36 1.95 11.44
N MET A 316 -17.23 2.89 10.52
CA MET A 316 -16.83 4.27 10.79
C MET A 316 -17.64 5.29 9.97
N PRO A 317 -18.96 5.41 10.17
CA PRO A 317 -19.83 6.25 9.34
C PRO A 317 -19.57 7.75 9.47
N THR A 318 -19.01 8.24 10.59
CA THR A 318 -18.77 9.67 10.83
C THR A 318 -17.32 10.09 10.55
N PHE A 319 -17.08 11.40 10.44
CA PHE A 319 -15.72 11.93 10.29
C PHE A 319 -14.85 11.66 11.52
N GLU A 320 -15.45 11.74 12.72
CA GLU A 320 -14.77 11.49 13.98
C GLU A 320 -14.31 10.03 14.09
N GLN A 321 -15.17 9.08 13.70
CA GLN A 321 -14.83 7.66 13.68
C GLN A 321 -13.75 7.35 12.62
N LYS A 322 -13.85 7.96 11.42
CA LYS A 322 -12.80 7.85 10.41
C LYS A 322 -11.47 8.45 10.91
N ALA A 323 -11.53 9.60 11.59
CA ALA A 323 -10.34 10.24 12.16
C ALA A 323 -9.73 9.41 13.27
N GLU A 324 -10.54 8.75 14.10
CA GLU A 324 -10.07 7.82 15.12
C GLU A 324 -9.36 6.62 14.48
N ALA A 325 -9.95 5.99 13.47
CA ALA A 325 -9.31 4.89 12.75
C ALA A 325 -8.01 5.32 12.06
N LEU A 326 -8.00 6.51 11.43
CA LEU A 326 -6.82 7.10 10.81
C LEU A 326 -5.76 7.59 11.80
N HIS A 327 -6.08 7.66 13.08
CA HIS A 327 -5.10 7.82 14.14
C HIS A 327 -4.60 6.44 14.60
N TRP A 328 -5.50 5.53 14.96
CA TRP A 328 -5.20 4.24 15.54
C TRP A 328 -4.36 3.33 14.60
N PHE A 329 -4.82 3.13 13.35
CA PHE A 329 -4.14 2.23 12.42
C PHE A 329 -2.70 2.61 12.13
N PRO A 330 -2.37 3.85 11.72
CA PRO A 330 -0.98 4.24 11.49
C PRO A 330 -0.11 4.11 12.73
N MET A 331 -0.64 4.43 13.91
CA MET A 331 0.12 4.33 15.16
C MET A 331 0.40 2.87 15.50
N PHE A 332 -0.60 2.00 15.44
CA PHE A 332 -0.40 0.59 15.75
C PHE A 332 0.48 -0.10 14.71
N ARG A 333 0.34 0.23 13.44
CA ARG A 333 1.24 -0.28 12.40
C ARG A 333 2.67 0.24 12.53
N THR A 334 2.86 1.45 13.04
CA THR A 334 4.18 1.96 13.42
C THR A 334 4.78 1.10 14.55
N TRP A 335 4.00 0.73 15.54
CA TRP A 335 4.44 -0.15 16.62
C TRP A 335 4.95 -1.51 16.09
N PHE A 336 4.21 -2.13 15.14
CA PHE A 336 4.70 -3.35 14.48
C PHE A 336 6.06 -3.13 13.80
N GLY A 337 6.22 -2.01 13.10
CA GLY A 337 7.49 -1.65 12.46
C GLY A 337 8.64 -1.50 13.45
N LEU A 338 8.41 -0.87 14.61
CA LEU A 338 9.38 -0.71 15.68
C LEU A 338 9.80 -2.04 16.31
N CYS A 339 8.87 -2.99 16.42
CA CYS A 339 9.13 -4.31 17.00
C CYS A 339 9.57 -5.36 15.98
N GLY A 340 9.64 -5.01 14.67
CA GLY A 340 9.99 -5.96 13.62
C GLY A 340 8.95 -7.06 13.39
N LEU A 341 7.68 -6.79 13.67
CA LEU A 341 6.58 -7.75 13.60
C LEU A 341 5.77 -7.60 12.32
N CYS A 342 5.11 -8.70 11.90
CA CYS A 342 4.15 -8.70 10.80
C CYS A 342 2.77 -8.21 11.27
N LYS A 343 2.08 -7.48 10.40
CA LYS A 343 0.77 -6.86 10.68
C LYS A 343 -0.42 -7.76 10.34
N LEU A 344 -0.23 -8.74 9.45
CA LEU A 344 -1.31 -9.60 8.96
C LEU A 344 -2.07 -10.33 10.08
N PRO A 345 -1.43 -10.89 11.13
CA PRO A 345 -2.16 -11.54 12.21
C PRO A 345 -3.11 -10.63 12.99
N TRP A 346 -2.96 -9.31 12.87
CA TRP A 346 -3.84 -8.37 13.55
C TRP A 346 -5.15 -8.11 12.81
N ASN A 347 -5.11 -7.77 11.52
CA ASN A 347 -6.29 -7.25 10.83
C ASN A 347 -6.77 -8.09 9.64
N ASP A 348 -6.03 -9.11 9.24
CA ASP A 348 -6.42 -9.99 8.13
C ASP A 348 -7.06 -11.30 8.61
N ILE A 349 -6.97 -11.57 9.92
CA ILE A 349 -7.67 -12.66 10.59
C ILE A 349 -8.42 -12.03 11.75
N VAL A 350 -9.75 -12.04 11.74
CA VAL A 350 -10.58 -11.24 12.65
C VAL A 350 -11.40 -12.15 13.56
N PRO A 351 -11.43 -11.91 14.89
CA PRO A 351 -12.29 -12.66 15.80
C PRO A 351 -13.76 -12.63 15.36
N GLU A 352 -14.48 -13.74 15.52
CA GLU A 352 -15.87 -13.90 15.05
C GLU A 352 -16.82 -12.88 15.70
N ASP A 353 -16.56 -12.50 16.95
CA ASP A 353 -17.34 -11.53 17.73
C ASP A 353 -16.88 -10.06 17.56
N ASN A 354 -15.92 -9.79 16.66
CA ASN A 354 -15.38 -8.44 16.51
C ASN A 354 -16.43 -7.39 16.10
N ALA A 355 -17.40 -7.77 15.28
CA ALA A 355 -18.47 -6.88 14.83
C ALA A 355 -19.38 -6.38 15.97
N GLU A 356 -19.44 -7.12 17.07
CA GLU A 356 -20.27 -6.82 18.25
C GLU A 356 -19.58 -5.85 19.24
N THR A 357 -18.30 -5.53 19.01
CA THR A 357 -17.52 -4.63 19.86
C THR A 357 -17.89 -3.17 19.62
N LEU A 358 -17.57 -2.28 20.58
CA LEU A 358 -17.84 -0.84 20.46
C LEU A 358 -17.01 -0.17 19.36
N GLU A 359 -15.83 -0.70 19.05
CA GLU A 359 -14.89 -0.15 18.08
C GLU A 359 -14.33 -1.27 17.16
N PRO A 360 -15.18 -1.89 16.32
CA PRO A 360 -14.79 -3.07 15.54
C PRO A 360 -13.63 -2.79 14.57
N ALA A 361 -13.43 -1.54 14.15
CA ALA A 361 -12.30 -1.16 13.33
C ALA A 361 -10.93 -1.33 14.04
N LYS A 362 -10.89 -1.32 15.36
CA LYS A 362 -9.62 -1.46 16.12
C LYS A 362 -9.17 -2.91 16.30
N ILE A 363 -10.09 -3.87 16.23
CA ILE A 363 -9.84 -5.30 16.47
C ILE A 363 -9.11 -5.50 17.81
N MET A 364 -9.72 -4.98 18.88
CA MET A 364 -9.08 -4.83 20.19
C MET A 364 -8.60 -6.14 20.78
N LYS A 365 -9.30 -7.25 20.58
CA LYS A 365 -8.92 -8.57 21.09
C LYS A 365 -7.51 -8.99 20.60
N HIS A 366 -7.18 -8.70 19.33
CA HIS A 366 -5.85 -8.93 18.81
C HIS A 366 -4.81 -7.92 19.35
N VAL A 367 -5.20 -6.66 19.54
CA VAL A 367 -4.30 -5.65 20.14
C VAL A 367 -3.89 -6.03 21.56
N GLU A 368 -4.81 -6.61 22.34
CA GLU A 368 -4.53 -7.13 23.67
C GLU A 368 -3.47 -8.25 23.67
N TRP A 369 -3.47 -9.14 22.66
CA TRP A 369 -2.41 -10.13 22.48
C TRP A 369 -1.04 -9.49 22.38
N TYR A 370 -0.90 -8.43 21.59
CA TYR A 370 0.38 -7.75 21.41
C TYR A 370 0.82 -7.00 22.65
N ALA A 371 -0.09 -6.41 23.41
CA ALA A 371 0.21 -5.81 24.71
C ALA A 371 0.70 -6.87 25.71
N ARG A 372 0.10 -8.07 25.70
CA ARG A 372 0.53 -9.20 26.49
C ARG A 372 1.92 -9.71 26.07
N PHE A 373 2.16 -9.89 24.77
CA PHE A 373 3.49 -10.28 24.26
C PHE A 373 4.56 -9.27 24.68
N PHE A 374 4.31 -7.98 24.47
CA PHE A 374 5.25 -6.93 24.84
C PHE A 374 5.55 -6.95 26.35
N SER A 375 4.53 -7.09 27.18
CA SER A 375 4.67 -7.13 28.63
C SER A 375 5.48 -8.34 29.11
N THR A 376 5.19 -9.53 28.60
CA THR A 376 5.87 -10.77 29.00
C THR A 376 7.32 -10.84 28.50
N VAL A 377 7.60 -10.30 27.33
CA VAL A 377 8.97 -10.26 26.77
C VAL A 377 9.83 -9.23 27.48
N THR A 378 9.31 -8.02 27.71
CA THR A 378 10.11 -6.90 28.25
C THR A 378 10.08 -6.77 29.76
N GLY A 379 9.13 -7.42 30.44
CA GLY A 379 8.83 -7.21 31.85
C GLY A 379 8.13 -5.88 32.18
N ARG A 380 7.86 -5.07 31.15
CA ARG A 380 7.16 -3.80 31.27
C ARG A 380 5.66 -4.01 31.07
N LYS A 381 4.88 -3.96 32.14
CA LYS A 381 3.42 -4.01 32.05
C LYS A 381 2.91 -2.90 31.14
N SER A 382 2.25 -3.27 30.06
CA SER A 382 1.76 -2.35 29.04
C SER A 382 0.34 -2.72 28.59
N THR A 383 -0.45 -1.70 28.37
CA THR A 383 -1.80 -1.78 27.82
C THR A 383 -1.77 -1.52 26.30
N PRO A 384 -2.86 -1.78 25.56
CA PRO A 384 -2.99 -1.34 24.18
C PRO A 384 -2.70 0.14 23.97
N ASP A 385 -3.20 1.01 24.86
CA ASP A 385 -2.98 2.47 24.77
C ASP A 385 -1.51 2.86 24.97
N ASP A 386 -0.77 2.12 25.81
CA ASP A 386 0.68 2.33 25.95
C ASP A 386 1.43 2.05 24.65
N LEU A 387 1.04 0.98 23.90
CA LEU A 387 1.64 0.66 22.61
C LEU A 387 1.38 1.76 21.61
N ILE A 388 0.14 2.30 21.56
CA ILE A 388 -0.24 3.39 20.67
C ILE A 388 0.53 4.67 21.04
N THR A 389 0.64 5.01 22.32
CA THR A 389 1.34 6.22 22.79
C THR A 389 2.83 6.20 22.42
N MET A 390 3.50 5.05 22.59
CA MET A 390 4.89 4.88 22.16
C MET A 390 5.07 5.16 20.66
N SER A 391 4.15 4.65 19.84
CA SER A 391 4.20 4.82 18.39
C SER A 391 3.77 6.21 17.94
N GLU A 392 2.85 6.84 18.66
CA GLU A 392 2.41 8.20 18.39
C GLU A 392 3.59 9.19 18.51
N ALA A 393 4.47 9.00 19.49
CA ALA A 393 5.68 9.81 19.63
C ALA A 393 6.59 9.68 18.39
N VAL A 394 6.84 8.45 17.92
CA VAL A 394 7.65 8.18 16.74
C VAL A 394 6.98 8.74 15.47
N TYR A 395 5.69 8.54 15.30
CA TYR A 395 4.94 9.02 14.13
C TYR A 395 4.97 10.55 14.03
N ASN A 396 4.75 11.25 15.15
CA ASN A 396 4.85 12.70 15.19
C ASN A 396 6.28 13.18 14.93
N PHE A 397 7.30 12.48 15.45
CA PHE A 397 8.69 12.82 15.15
C PHE A 397 9.01 12.65 13.65
N GLN A 398 8.50 11.59 13.01
CA GLN A 398 8.62 11.42 11.55
C GLN A 398 7.91 12.54 10.78
N ARG A 399 6.75 13.02 11.24
CA ARG A 399 6.07 14.17 10.64
C ARG A 399 6.91 15.44 10.73
N LEU A 400 7.53 15.66 11.88
CA LEU A 400 8.46 16.80 12.10
C LEU A 400 9.72 16.68 11.25
N PHE A 401 10.24 15.46 11.08
CA PHE A 401 11.35 15.21 10.16
C PHE A 401 10.97 15.58 8.72
N ASN A 402 9.80 15.17 8.25
CA ASN A 402 9.29 15.57 6.95
C ASN A 402 9.14 17.10 6.84
N LEU A 403 8.67 17.76 7.90
CA LEU A 403 8.56 19.24 7.93
C LEU A 403 9.93 19.91 7.78
N LYS A 404 10.94 19.40 8.47
CA LYS A 404 12.33 19.88 8.35
C LYS A 404 12.88 19.71 6.94
N MET A 405 12.47 18.65 6.23
CA MET A 405 12.85 18.38 4.84
C MET A 405 12.01 19.14 3.80
N GLY A 406 11.14 20.07 4.24
CA GLY A 406 10.29 20.88 3.35
C GLY A 406 8.96 20.25 2.96
N PHE A 407 8.60 19.12 3.59
CA PHE A 407 7.33 18.42 3.42
C PHE A 407 6.51 18.46 4.71
N GLY A 408 5.47 17.63 4.85
CA GLY A 408 4.75 17.52 6.13
C GLY A 408 3.83 18.71 6.44
N ARG A 409 3.22 19.32 5.42
CA ARG A 409 2.16 20.30 5.53
C ARG A 409 0.89 19.83 4.82
N ARG A 410 -0.24 20.48 5.06
CA ARG A 410 -1.55 20.19 4.45
C ARG A 410 -1.49 20.01 2.94
N ALA A 411 -0.73 20.85 2.25
CA ALA A 411 -0.55 20.78 0.80
C ALA A 411 0.09 19.46 0.33
N HIS A 412 0.84 18.78 1.19
CA HIS A 412 1.48 17.50 0.88
C HIS A 412 0.60 16.29 1.21
N ASP A 413 -0.55 16.51 1.86
CA ASP A 413 -1.51 15.44 2.22
C ASP A 413 -2.66 15.33 1.20
N GLY A 414 -2.41 15.75 -0.04
CA GLY A 414 -3.33 15.60 -1.17
C GLY A 414 -3.22 14.23 -1.83
N ILE A 415 -4.27 13.88 -2.57
CA ILE A 415 -4.35 12.69 -3.44
C ILE A 415 -4.73 13.13 -4.85
N PRO A 416 -4.39 12.37 -5.92
CA PRO A 416 -4.90 12.63 -7.26
C PRO A 416 -6.42 12.43 -7.28
N TYR A 417 -7.13 13.16 -8.13
CA TYR A 417 -8.60 13.10 -8.13
C TYR A 417 -9.12 11.71 -8.46
N ARG A 418 -8.44 10.93 -9.30
CA ARG A 418 -8.83 9.53 -9.60
C ARG A 418 -8.92 8.66 -8.34
N ALA A 419 -8.13 8.92 -7.32
CA ALA A 419 -8.23 8.23 -6.04
C ALA A 419 -9.51 8.58 -5.27
N ALA A 420 -10.13 9.73 -5.57
CA ALA A 420 -11.36 10.20 -4.93
C ALA A 420 -12.61 10.01 -5.80
N GLY A 421 -12.48 9.94 -7.14
CA GLY A 421 -13.65 9.85 -8.00
C GLY A 421 -13.35 9.63 -9.48
N PRO A 422 -14.39 9.60 -10.35
CA PRO A 422 -14.25 9.46 -11.79
C PRO A 422 -13.64 10.72 -12.40
N VAL A 423 -12.59 10.54 -13.21
CA VAL A 423 -11.93 11.63 -13.93
C VAL A 423 -12.58 11.86 -15.30
N THR A 424 -12.98 10.77 -15.98
CA THR A 424 -13.54 10.81 -17.33
C THR A 424 -15.02 10.44 -17.34
N VAL A 425 -15.67 10.74 -18.46
CA VAL A 425 -17.07 10.35 -18.72
C VAL A 425 -17.22 8.84 -18.67
N GLU A 426 -16.30 8.11 -19.27
CA GLU A 426 -16.31 6.64 -19.29
C GLU A 426 -16.20 6.05 -17.90
N GLU A 427 -15.38 6.62 -17.03
CA GLU A 427 -15.29 6.19 -15.62
C GLU A 427 -16.61 6.44 -14.87
N TYR A 428 -17.29 7.56 -15.14
CA TYR A 428 -18.60 7.85 -14.55
C TYR A 428 -19.65 6.85 -15.04
N GLU A 429 -19.74 6.67 -16.38
CA GLU A 429 -20.72 5.78 -17.01
C GLU A 429 -20.52 4.32 -16.56
N SER A 430 -19.29 3.88 -16.31
CA SER A 430 -19.02 2.52 -15.79
C SER A 430 -19.65 2.24 -14.43
N ARG A 431 -20.03 3.28 -13.68
CA ARG A 431 -20.65 3.22 -12.35
C ARG A 431 -21.81 4.21 -12.22
N LYS A 432 -22.47 4.52 -13.34
CA LYS A 432 -23.49 5.57 -13.46
C LYS A 432 -24.57 5.47 -12.40
N GLU A 433 -25.15 4.30 -12.20
CA GLU A 433 -26.23 4.10 -11.23
C GLU A 433 -25.77 4.49 -9.81
N ARG A 434 -24.57 4.07 -9.41
CA ARG A 434 -23.99 4.42 -8.11
C ARG A 434 -23.78 5.92 -7.96
N TYR A 435 -23.22 6.57 -8.97
CA TYR A 435 -22.91 7.99 -8.91
C TYR A 435 -24.14 8.87 -9.01
N ASP A 436 -25.10 8.52 -9.87
CA ASP A 436 -26.39 9.19 -9.96
C ASP A 436 -27.13 9.11 -8.61
N LYS A 437 -27.16 7.94 -7.98
CA LYS A 437 -27.73 7.75 -6.64
C LYS A 437 -27.03 8.58 -5.56
N GLN A 438 -25.71 8.66 -5.60
CA GLN A 438 -24.97 9.52 -4.66
C GLN A 438 -25.30 11.00 -4.86
N LEU A 439 -25.39 11.49 -6.08
CA LEU A 439 -25.76 12.87 -6.38
C LEU A 439 -27.17 13.19 -5.89
N THR A 440 -28.14 12.33 -6.17
CA THR A 440 -29.55 12.57 -5.83
C THR A 440 -29.83 12.34 -4.34
N GLU A 441 -29.56 11.15 -3.82
CA GLU A 441 -29.97 10.76 -2.48
C GLU A 441 -29.05 11.34 -1.39
N LYS A 442 -27.73 11.35 -1.62
CA LYS A 442 -26.77 11.80 -0.61
C LYS A 442 -26.53 13.30 -0.63
N HIS A 443 -26.56 13.89 -1.83
CA HIS A 443 -26.22 15.31 -2.02
C HIS A 443 -27.42 16.18 -2.43
N GLY A 444 -28.60 15.60 -2.66
CA GLY A 444 -29.83 16.33 -3.00
C GLY A 444 -29.76 17.07 -4.33
N VAL A 445 -28.93 16.60 -5.27
CA VAL A 445 -28.74 17.24 -6.57
C VAL A 445 -29.80 16.74 -7.54
N ASP A 446 -30.54 17.67 -8.15
CA ASP A 446 -31.34 17.35 -9.33
C ASP A 446 -30.42 17.11 -10.53
N ILE A 447 -30.46 15.89 -11.06
CA ILE A 447 -29.61 15.44 -12.19
C ILE A 447 -30.38 15.38 -13.53
N GLU A 448 -31.68 15.71 -13.52
CA GLU A 448 -32.49 15.72 -14.75
C GLU A 448 -31.93 16.74 -15.75
N GLY A 449 -31.78 16.33 -17.02
CA GLY A 449 -31.22 17.15 -18.06
C GLY A 449 -29.73 17.48 -18.00
N LYS A 450 -29.00 17.03 -16.97
CA LYS A 450 -27.55 17.26 -16.89
C LYS A 450 -26.75 16.26 -17.70
N SER A 451 -25.75 16.77 -18.41
CA SER A 451 -24.78 15.90 -19.09
C SER A 451 -23.91 15.13 -18.10
N THR A 452 -23.28 14.04 -18.55
CA THR A 452 -22.36 13.27 -17.68
C THR A 452 -21.15 14.09 -17.27
N GLU A 453 -20.65 14.98 -18.12
CA GLU A 453 -19.56 15.91 -17.78
C GLU A 453 -19.94 16.88 -16.66
N GLU A 454 -21.18 17.36 -16.64
CA GLU A 454 -21.68 18.20 -15.55
C GLU A 454 -21.78 17.42 -14.25
N LYS A 455 -22.29 16.18 -14.31
CA LYS A 455 -22.39 15.28 -13.15
C LYS A 455 -21.01 14.96 -12.58
N VAL A 456 -20.00 14.67 -13.42
CA VAL A 456 -18.60 14.46 -12.99
C VAL A 456 -18.09 15.69 -12.23
N LYS A 457 -18.29 16.90 -12.75
CA LYS A 457 -17.85 18.14 -12.07
C LYS A 457 -18.52 18.35 -10.73
N ILE A 458 -19.84 18.09 -10.65
CA ILE A 458 -20.60 18.23 -9.41
C ILE A 458 -20.11 17.21 -8.36
N LEU A 459 -19.98 15.96 -8.76
CA LEU A 459 -19.50 14.89 -7.89
C LEU A 459 -18.08 15.17 -7.39
N ARG A 460 -17.20 15.67 -8.27
CA ARG A 460 -15.82 16.07 -7.92
C ARG A 460 -15.81 17.07 -6.77
N ARG A 461 -16.60 18.15 -6.89
CA ARG A 461 -16.68 19.17 -5.83
C ARG A 461 -17.03 18.57 -4.47
N PHE A 462 -18.07 17.73 -4.42
CA PHE A 462 -18.46 17.10 -3.16
C PHE A 462 -17.38 16.18 -2.59
N ARG A 463 -16.70 15.41 -3.42
CA ARG A 463 -15.66 14.48 -2.98
C ARG A 463 -14.41 15.20 -2.50
N GLU A 464 -14.00 16.26 -3.17
CA GLU A 464 -12.90 17.12 -2.72
C GLU A 464 -13.23 17.81 -1.38
N GLU A 465 -14.46 18.35 -1.22
CA GLU A 465 -14.93 18.92 0.05
C GLU A 465 -14.94 17.88 1.20
N MET A 466 -15.39 16.67 0.93
CA MET A 466 -15.41 15.60 1.93
C MET A 466 -13.99 15.21 2.37
N TYR A 467 -13.07 15.17 1.43
CA TYR A 467 -11.66 14.87 1.74
C TYR A 467 -11.01 15.97 2.58
N GLU A 468 -11.30 17.25 2.29
CA GLU A 468 -10.81 18.37 3.11
C GLU A 468 -11.36 18.30 4.55
N LYS A 469 -12.67 18.04 4.71
CA LYS A 469 -13.29 17.83 6.04
C LYS A 469 -12.66 16.66 6.79
N LEU A 470 -12.33 15.57 6.10
CA LEU A 470 -11.63 14.45 6.71
C LEU A 470 -10.25 14.86 7.22
N LYS A 471 -9.47 15.63 6.44
CA LYS A 471 -8.16 16.14 6.90
C LYS A 471 -8.30 16.96 8.18
N ASP A 472 -9.31 17.85 8.25
CA ASP A 472 -9.56 18.65 9.44
C ASP A 472 -9.85 17.80 10.67
N ALA A 473 -10.71 16.78 10.52
CA ALA A 473 -11.04 15.86 11.61
C ALA A 473 -9.80 15.07 12.07
N VAL A 474 -8.99 14.58 11.14
CA VAL A 474 -7.75 13.84 11.47
C VAL A 474 -6.71 14.73 12.14
N TYR A 475 -6.51 15.94 11.65
CA TYR A 475 -5.57 16.89 12.27
C TYR A 475 -6.01 17.25 13.70
N LYS A 476 -7.30 17.51 13.90
CA LYS A 476 -7.87 17.72 15.23
C LYS A 476 -7.59 16.53 16.14
N ARG A 477 -7.85 15.30 15.67
CA ARG A 477 -7.64 14.08 16.46
C ARG A 477 -6.16 13.85 16.81
N ARG A 478 -5.25 14.19 15.91
CA ARG A 478 -3.80 14.04 16.09
C ARG A 478 -3.17 15.18 16.90
N GLY A 479 -3.92 16.22 17.27
CA GLY A 479 -3.37 17.42 17.93
C GLY A 479 -2.45 18.20 17.02
N TRP A 480 -2.82 18.32 15.74
CA TRP A 480 -2.10 19.10 14.74
C TRP A 480 -2.83 20.41 14.43
N THR A 481 -2.12 21.38 13.89
CA THR A 481 -2.69 22.62 13.35
C THR A 481 -3.51 22.36 12.09
N ALA A 482 -4.28 23.35 11.63
CA ALA A 482 -4.98 23.30 10.35
C ALA A 482 -4.05 23.04 9.15
N GLU A 483 -2.77 23.42 9.29
CA GLU A 483 -1.72 23.16 8.29
C GLU A 483 -1.07 21.75 8.42
N GLY A 484 -1.60 20.90 9.30
CA GLY A 484 -1.12 19.54 9.48
C GLY A 484 0.23 19.44 10.21
N ILE A 485 0.60 20.46 11.00
CA ILE A 485 1.83 20.49 11.79
C ILE A 485 1.51 20.14 13.24
N PRO A 486 2.26 19.24 13.91
CA PRO A 486 2.05 18.95 15.32
C PRO A 486 2.10 20.21 16.17
N LYS A 487 1.16 20.37 17.10
CA LYS A 487 1.15 21.50 18.06
C LYS A 487 2.21 21.32 19.15
N ILE A 488 2.59 22.42 19.80
CA ILE A 488 3.55 22.39 20.92
C ILE A 488 3.04 21.53 22.08
N GLU A 489 1.76 21.62 22.42
CA GLU A 489 1.15 20.78 23.45
C GLU A 489 1.27 19.27 23.12
N THR A 490 1.12 18.90 21.84
CA THR A 490 1.27 17.53 21.38
C THR A 490 2.69 17.01 21.53
N VAL A 491 3.69 17.77 21.11
CA VAL A 491 5.10 17.33 21.23
C VAL A 491 5.55 17.26 22.69
N LYS A 492 5.06 18.15 23.56
CA LYS A 492 5.30 18.09 25.02
C LYS A 492 4.66 16.85 25.66
N ARG A 493 3.39 16.58 25.36
CA ARG A 493 2.69 15.39 25.85
C ARG A 493 3.43 14.11 25.47
N LEU A 494 3.95 14.06 24.26
CA LEU A 494 4.69 12.92 23.71
C LEU A 494 6.17 12.87 24.11
N LYS A 495 6.67 13.85 24.86
CA LYS A 495 8.07 13.98 25.32
C LYS A 495 9.07 13.97 24.15
N ILE A 496 8.71 14.62 23.05
CA ILE A 496 9.58 14.84 21.89
C ILE A 496 9.83 16.34 21.65
N ASP A 497 9.68 17.14 22.70
CA ASP A 497 9.87 18.60 22.72
C ASP A 497 11.35 19.00 22.87
N PHE A 498 12.21 18.34 22.08
CA PHE A 498 13.63 18.70 22.01
C PHE A 498 13.83 20.13 21.53
N PRO A 499 14.93 20.83 21.90
CA PRO A 499 15.17 22.19 21.45
C PRO A 499 15.02 22.38 19.94
N GLU A 500 15.57 21.47 19.15
CA GLU A 500 15.51 21.51 17.68
C GLU A 500 14.08 21.35 17.14
N VAL A 501 13.23 20.60 17.82
CA VAL A 501 11.81 20.43 17.48
C VAL A 501 11.06 21.73 17.76
N LEU A 502 11.27 22.35 18.92
CA LEU A 502 10.62 23.61 19.27
C LEU A 502 11.04 24.76 18.35
N GLU A 503 12.33 24.83 17.99
CA GLU A 503 12.83 25.79 17.00
C GLU A 503 12.17 25.58 15.62
N LEU A 504 12.08 24.33 15.15
CA LEU A 504 11.41 23.99 13.90
C LEU A 504 9.94 24.41 13.90
N LEU A 505 9.21 24.11 14.98
CA LEU A 505 7.80 24.48 15.14
C LEU A 505 7.62 26.00 15.10
N LYS A 506 8.44 26.74 15.85
CA LYS A 506 8.44 28.21 15.85
C LYS A 506 8.74 28.77 14.47
N ALA A 507 9.77 28.28 13.79
CA ALA A 507 10.11 28.66 12.42
C ALA A 507 9.00 28.32 11.40
N SER A 508 8.15 27.34 11.73
CA SER A 508 7.00 26.94 10.91
C SER A 508 5.71 27.70 11.23
N GLY A 509 5.75 28.66 12.16
CA GLY A 509 4.60 29.49 12.56
C GLY A 509 3.71 28.88 13.64
N VAL A 510 4.17 27.85 14.36
CA VAL A 510 3.44 27.24 15.49
C VAL A 510 3.93 27.91 16.78
N THR A 511 3.05 28.67 17.42
CA THR A 511 3.40 29.48 18.62
C THR A 511 2.76 28.96 19.90
N GLU A 512 1.75 28.07 19.80
CA GLU A 512 1.03 27.45 20.94
C GLU A 512 0.73 25.97 20.69
#